data_38b8078b61b6c5f1b0f0a3db272fae3c
#
_entry.id   38b8078b61b6c5f1b0f0a3db272fae3c
#
_cell.length_a   1.000
_cell.length_b   1.000
_cell.length_c   1.000
_cell.angle_alpha   90.00
_cell.angle_beta   90.00
_cell.angle_gamma   90.00
#
_symmetry.space_group_name_H-M   'P 1'
#
loop_
_entity.id
_entity.type
_entity.pdbx_description
1 polymer ?
#
loop_
_entity_poly.entity_id
_entity_poly.type
_entity_poly.pdbx_seq_one_letter_code
_entity_poly.pdbx_strand_id
1 'polypeptide(L)'
;MADPYHPVIGPYQAQKLLGAGGGGRVWLASGPRGTVALKTAQTEDQRTWLLREASVLSRVDHPYIVELVDADLQGRWLALEYVRGPSLLTWGKDRPLADAVDLGARLAEAVAHLHQSGILHGDLKPDNVMVDEQDSPRLLDLGTARRLADEAPTGFTGTLGFAAPELLRGEHGGPECDVYSLGAVLYHLVTGQPPFRDADPAALAYLPLSSLPEPPSSLRPGVPSALDELILQMLARRPGRRPIPTGSLPQRLRASLRSPAAEPVLGMSREREVLRRAIVGLDEGRPGLLVLHGRAGTGRGTLIREALAAAVREGIDVIEGRPPGDALRLVSGRDKPTVVSLESQGRETVSAVSRILVKRLPVLVLVRSERPLMSLTGVGARHLSPPRLTERQVATLLEHHGGDVRRAKEILQRTQGLPGAVRTYVAPTQPEAHALSPIQRELINATTAGPRPLNELATLLALTEHALVDLAEELLDLGLLVEVDDGASLAAARVDR
;
A
#
# COMPACT_ATOMS: atom_id res chain seq x y z
N MET A 1 -39.42 -29.64 28.16
CA MET A 1 -38.81 -28.29 28.41
C MET A 1 -37.64 -28.17 27.46
N ALA A 2 -37.60 -27.13 26.64
CA ALA A 2 -36.45 -26.91 25.76
C ALA A 2 -35.24 -26.59 26.62
N ASP A 3 -34.10 -27.20 26.32
CA ASP A 3 -32.82 -26.92 26.99
C ASP A 3 -32.49 -25.45 26.76
N PRO A 4 -32.38 -24.62 27.82
CA PRO A 4 -32.05 -23.21 27.67
C PRO A 4 -30.67 -22.97 27.03
N TYR A 5 -29.79 -23.97 26.97
CA TYR A 5 -28.48 -23.92 26.32
C TYR A 5 -28.55 -24.27 24.82
N HIS A 6 -29.63 -24.95 24.33
CA HIS A 6 -29.79 -25.36 22.94
C HIS A 6 -31.24 -25.11 22.47
N PRO A 7 -31.61 -23.87 22.16
CA PRO A 7 -32.99 -23.52 21.83
C PRO A 7 -33.42 -24.12 20.46
N VAL A 8 -34.69 -24.43 20.32
CA VAL A 8 -35.33 -24.69 19.04
C VAL A 8 -35.77 -23.38 18.44
N ILE A 9 -35.32 -23.09 17.22
CA ILE A 9 -35.52 -21.81 16.51
C ILE A 9 -36.09 -22.11 15.13
N GLY A 10 -37.40 -21.87 14.94
CA GLY A 10 -38.10 -22.34 13.75
C GLY A 10 -37.96 -23.87 13.62
N PRO A 11 -37.62 -24.40 12.44
CA PRO A 11 -37.41 -25.83 12.23
C PRO A 11 -36.01 -26.32 12.63
N TYR A 12 -35.19 -25.49 13.27
CA TYR A 12 -33.76 -25.76 13.56
C TYR A 12 -33.54 -25.99 15.06
N GLN A 13 -32.72 -26.98 15.38
CA GLN A 13 -32.20 -27.25 16.72
C GLN A 13 -30.80 -26.65 16.84
N ALA A 14 -30.64 -25.61 17.63
CA ALA A 14 -29.32 -25.05 17.95
C ALA A 14 -28.49 -26.08 18.72
N GLN A 15 -27.19 -26.16 18.38
CA GLN A 15 -26.22 -27.09 18.96
C GLN A 15 -25.07 -26.38 19.68
N LYS A 16 -24.57 -25.30 19.10
CA LYS A 16 -23.46 -24.55 19.61
C LYS A 16 -23.54 -23.09 19.19
N LEU A 17 -23.31 -22.16 20.11
CA LEU A 17 -23.15 -20.76 19.76
C LEU A 17 -21.80 -20.55 19.05
N LEU A 18 -21.82 -20.06 17.81
CA LEU A 18 -20.65 -19.75 17.01
C LEU A 18 -20.19 -18.32 17.24
N GLY A 19 -21.11 -17.37 17.46
CA GLY A 19 -20.81 -15.97 17.69
C GLY A 19 -22.01 -15.17 18.15
N ALA A 20 -21.76 -14.02 18.76
CA ALA A 20 -22.77 -13.04 19.14
C ALA A 20 -22.20 -11.63 18.97
N GLY A 21 -23.01 -10.71 18.42
CA GLY A 21 -22.59 -9.34 18.15
C GLY A 21 -23.73 -8.43 17.71
N GLY A 22 -23.40 -7.31 17.09
CA GLY A 22 -24.38 -6.33 16.60
C GLY A 22 -25.43 -6.90 15.66
N GLY A 23 -25.06 -7.88 14.82
CA GLY A 23 -25.97 -8.57 13.89
C GLY A 23 -26.84 -9.68 14.51
N GLY A 24 -26.79 -9.90 15.84
CA GLY A 24 -27.52 -10.95 16.53
C GLY A 24 -26.63 -12.09 17.00
N ARG A 25 -27.21 -13.30 17.08
CA ARG A 25 -26.46 -14.51 17.45
C ARG A 25 -26.39 -15.46 16.28
N VAL A 26 -25.27 -16.16 16.13
CA VAL A 26 -25.05 -17.19 15.12
C VAL A 26 -24.84 -18.53 15.81
N TRP A 27 -25.63 -19.52 15.43
CA TRP A 27 -25.60 -20.86 16.01
C TRP A 27 -25.18 -21.88 14.96
N LEU A 28 -24.43 -22.88 15.34
CA LEU A 28 -24.39 -24.13 14.63
C LEU A 28 -25.70 -24.82 14.95
N ALA A 29 -26.50 -25.18 13.95
CA ALA A 29 -27.79 -25.79 14.12
C ALA A 29 -28.05 -26.94 13.14
N SER A 30 -28.86 -27.88 13.51
CA SER A 30 -29.38 -28.94 12.62
C SER A 30 -30.83 -28.72 12.30
N GLY A 31 -31.23 -29.01 11.08
CA GLY A 31 -32.62 -28.87 10.61
C GLY A 31 -32.92 -29.70 9.38
N PRO A 32 -34.05 -29.44 8.70
CA PRO A 32 -34.54 -30.26 7.58
C PRO A 32 -33.56 -30.38 6.40
N ARG A 33 -32.71 -29.38 6.22
CA ARG A 33 -31.71 -29.34 5.13
C ARG A 33 -30.28 -29.62 5.62
N GLY A 34 -30.11 -30.24 6.79
CA GLY A 34 -28.81 -30.60 7.36
C GLY A 34 -28.28 -29.57 8.36
N THR A 35 -26.95 -29.47 8.44
CA THR A 35 -26.27 -28.57 9.35
C THR A 35 -26.14 -27.16 8.73
N VAL A 36 -26.52 -26.14 9.48
CA VAL A 36 -26.56 -24.74 9.04
C VAL A 36 -25.88 -23.82 10.04
N ALA A 37 -25.47 -22.65 9.57
CA ALA A 37 -25.17 -21.49 10.39
C ALA A 37 -26.46 -20.68 10.52
N LEU A 38 -27.05 -20.67 11.73
CA LEU A 38 -28.36 -20.06 11.99
C LEU A 38 -28.15 -18.69 12.66
N LYS A 39 -28.35 -17.60 11.92
CA LYS A 39 -28.40 -16.25 12.46
C LYS A 39 -29.77 -15.99 13.11
N THR A 40 -29.79 -15.35 14.29
CA THR A 40 -31.02 -15.03 15.02
C THR A 40 -31.04 -13.59 15.49
N ALA A 41 -32.15 -12.91 15.24
CA ALA A 41 -32.38 -11.53 15.67
C ALA A 41 -32.90 -11.49 17.12
N GLN A 42 -32.40 -10.52 17.88
CA GLN A 42 -32.83 -10.21 19.25
C GLN A 42 -33.64 -8.89 19.31
N THR A 43 -33.44 -8.02 18.31
CA THR A 43 -34.07 -6.69 18.20
C THR A 43 -34.76 -6.53 16.86
N GLU A 44 -35.62 -5.50 16.73
CA GLU A 44 -36.30 -5.21 15.47
C GLU A 44 -35.33 -4.75 14.37
N ASP A 45 -34.30 -3.99 14.72
CA ASP A 45 -33.24 -3.60 13.77
C ASP A 45 -32.52 -4.83 13.20
N GLN A 46 -32.19 -5.80 14.05
CA GLN A 46 -31.56 -7.04 13.62
C GLN A 46 -32.48 -7.86 12.71
N ARG A 47 -33.80 -7.87 12.93
CA ARG A 47 -34.75 -8.51 12.02
C ARG A 47 -34.74 -7.85 10.65
N THR A 48 -34.72 -6.52 10.62
CA THR A 48 -34.66 -5.76 9.37
C THR A 48 -33.36 -6.09 8.60
N TRP A 49 -32.24 -6.24 9.31
CA TRP A 49 -30.98 -6.66 8.70
C TRP A 49 -31.04 -8.10 8.14
N LEU A 50 -31.60 -9.06 8.89
CA LEU A 50 -31.74 -10.43 8.41
C LEU A 50 -32.68 -10.54 7.19
N LEU A 51 -33.77 -9.78 7.15
CA LEU A 51 -34.64 -9.71 5.98
C LEU A 51 -33.93 -9.14 4.75
N ARG A 52 -33.13 -8.11 4.94
CA ARG A 52 -32.31 -7.53 3.87
C ARG A 52 -31.29 -8.55 3.36
N GLU A 53 -30.55 -9.20 4.26
CA GLU A 53 -29.57 -10.23 3.92
C GLU A 53 -30.22 -11.38 3.16
N ALA A 54 -31.36 -11.88 3.61
CA ALA A 54 -32.15 -12.91 2.90
C ALA A 54 -32.57 -12.46 1.50
N SER A 55 -33.06 -11.21 1.36
CA SER A 55 -33.43 -10.64 0.06
C SER A 55 -32.28 -10.50 -0.91
N VAL A 56 -31.08 -10.21 -0.43
CA VAL A 56 -29.88 -10.14 -1.26
C VAL A 56 -29.43 -11.54 -1.67
N LEU A 57 -29.25 -12.43 -0.69
CA LEU A 57 -28.78 -13.80 -0.92
C LEU A 57 -29.72 -14.62 -1.81
N SER A 58 -31.02 -14.37 -1.78
CA SER A 58 -31.97 -15.07 -2.67
C SER A 58 -31.80 -14.76 -4.17
N ARG A 59 -30.95 -13.76 -4.53
CA ARG A 59 -30.72 -13.29 -5.90
C ARG A 59 -29.28 -13.47 -6.34
N VAL A 60 -28.44 -13.96 -5.45
CA VAL A 60 -27.00 -14.12 -5.68
C VAL A 60 -26.70 -15.61 -5.61
N ASP A 61 -26.11 -16.13 -6.69
CA ASP A 61 -25.61 -17.50 -6.76
C ASP A 61 -24.16 -17.45 -7.25
N HIS A 62 -23.22 -17.73 -6.35
CA HIS A 62 -21.80 -17.68 -6.66
C HIS A 62 -21.02 -18.62 -5.73
N PRO A 63 -20.05 -19.42 -6.23
CA PRO A 63 -19.34 -20.43 -5.45
C PRO A 63 -18.54 -19.88 -4.26
N TYR A 64 -18.24 -18.58 -4.25
CA TYR A 64 -17.47 -17.91 -3.19
C TYR A 64 -18.33 -16.99 -2.31
N ILE A 65 -19.65 -17.08 -2.40
CA ILE A 65 -20.60 -16.41 -1.51
C ILE A 65 -21.40 -17.48 -0.78
N VAL A 66 -21.66 -17.27 0.51
CA VAL A 66 -22.44 -18.20 1.33
C VAL A 66 -23.85 -18.38 0.76
N GLU A 67 -24.34 -19.62 0.73
CA GLU A 67 -25.67 -19.94 0.22
C GLU A 67 -26.75 -19.68 1.28
N LEU A 68 -27.89 -19.12 0.84
CA LEU A 68 -29.12 -19.05 1.62
C LEU A 68 -29.81 -20.39 1.62
N VAL A 69 -29.92 -21.04 2.79
CA VAL A 69 -30.61 -22.32 2.95
C VAL A 69 -32.07 -22.08 3.20
N ASP A 70 -32.43 -21.19 4.12
CA ASP A 70 -33.80 -20.91 4.52
C ASP A 70 -33.91 -19.59 5.30
N ALA A 71 -35.12 -19.01 5.37
CA ALA A 71 -35.32 -17.75 6.08
C ALA A 71 -36.74 -17.65 6.67
N ASP A 72 -36.82 -17.03 7.83
CA ASP A 72 -38.10 -16.64 8.42
C ASP A 72 -38.61 -15.34 7.78
N LEU A 73 -39.83 -15.34 7.29
CA LEU A 73 -40.46 -14.19 6.64
C LEU A 73 -40.62 -12.97 7.55
N GLN A 74 -40.51 -13.16 8.87
CA GLN A 74 -40.55 -12.07 9.86
C GLN A 74 -39.16 -11.65 10.32
N GLY A 75 -38.12 -12.21 9.74
CA GLY A 75 -36.72 -11.84 10.05
C GLY A 75 -36.23 -12.31 11.43
N ARG A 76 -36.90 -13.26 12.08
CA ARG A 76 -36.46 -13.75 13.39
C ARG A 76 -35.21 -14.60 13.31
N TRP A 77 -35.04 -15.31 12.17
CA TRP A 77 -33.88 -16.14 11.90
C TRP A 77 -33.58 -16.24 10.39
N LEU A 78 -32.33 -16.57 10.09
CA LEU A 78 -31.77 -16.79 8.74
C LEU A 78 -30.87 -18.01 8.80
N ALA A 79 -31.11 -19.03 8.02
CA ALA A 79 -30.28 -20.23 7.90
C ALA A 79 -29.41 -20.15 6.66
N LEU A 80 -28.11 -20.19 6.88
CA LEU A 80 -27.06 -20.12 5.86
C LEU A 80 -26.31 -21.45 5.80
N GLU A 81 -25.66 -21.70 4.68
CA GLU A 81 -24.68 -22.77 4.56
C GLU A 81 -23.67 -22.70 5.73
N TYR A 82 -23.41 -23.85 6.37
CA TYR A 82 -22.37 -23.93 7.38
C TYR A 82 -21.01 -24.18 6.72
N VAL A 83 -20.19 -23.16 6.67
CA VAL A 83 -18.83 -23.26 6.13
C VAL A 83 -17.91 -23.95 7.15
N ARG A 84 -17.41 -25.14 6.81
CA ARG A 84 -16.44 -25.87 7.62
C ARG A 84 -15.04 -25.38 7.24
N GLY A 85 -14.35 -24.77 8.18
CA GLY A 85 -13.00 -24.31 7.99
C GLY A 85 -12.63 -23.12 8.89
N PRO A 86 -11.42 -22.59 8.76
CA PRO A 86 -10.93 -21.46 9.54
C PRO A 86 -11.43 -20.11 9.01
N SER A 87 -11.31 -19.07 9.83
CA SER A 87 -11.43 -17.68 9.35
C SER A 87 -10.28 -17.35 8.38
N LEU A 88 -10.48 -16.35 7.54
CA LEU A 88 -9.50 -15.90 6.55
C LEU A 88 -8.09 -15.69 7.13
N LEU A 89 -7.99 -14.97 8.25
CA LEU A 89 -6.69 -14.67 8.85
C LEU A 89 -6.04 -15.88 9.52
N THR A 90 -6.85 -16.81 10.06
CA THR A 90 -6.33 -18.06 10.59
C THR A 90 -5.78 -18.94 9.46
N TRP A 91 -6.50 -19.00 8.34
CA TRP A 91 -6.06 -19.73 7.15
C TRP A 91 -4.80 -19.11 6.54
N GLY A 92 -4.74 -17.77 6.44
CA GLY A 92 -3.65 -17.02 5.80
C GLY A 92 -2.33 -17.02 6.57
N LYS A 93 -2.35 -17.45 7.85
CA LYS A 93 -1.14 -17.50 8.66
C LYS A 93 -0.12 -18.44 8.06
N ASP A 94 1.08 -17.92 7.80
CA ASP A 94 2.23 -18.66 7.25
C ASP A 94 1.99 -19.31 5.86
N ARG A 95 0.95 -18.88 5.13
CA ARG A 95 0.69 -19.37 3.77
C ARG A 95 1.64 -18.75 2.74
N PRO A 96 1.99 -19.51 1.68
CA PRO A 96 2.69 -18.98 0.52
C PRO A 96 1.96 -17.75 -0.06
N LEU A 97 2.73 -16.79 -0.58
CA LEU A 97 2.16 -15.59 -1.17
C LEU A 97 1.21 -15.89 -2.34
N ALA A 98 1.55 -16.89 -3.14
CA ALA A 98 0.74 -17.31 -4.29
C ALA A 98 -0.65 -17.78 -3.87
N ASP A 99 -0.76 -18.55 -2.78
CA ASP A 99 -2.04 -19.04 -2.27
C ASP A 99 -2.90 -17.88 -1.74
N ALA A 100 -2.26 -16.94 -1.00
CA ALA A 100 -2.94 -15.76 -0.49
C ALA A 100 -3.50 -14.87 -1.63
N VAL A 101 -2.72 -14.69 -2.70
CA VAL A 101 -3.15 -13.93 -3.87
C VAL A 101 -4.24 -14.63 -4.67
N ASP A 102 -4.15 -15.95 -4.85
CA ASP A 102 -5.20 -16.71 -5.56
C ASP A 102 -6.51 -16.71 -4.78
N LEU A 103 -6.46 -16.90 -3.46
CA LEU A 103 -7.66 -16.77 -2.61
C LEU A 103 -8.26 -15.36 -2.69
N GLY A 104 -7.40 -14.33 -2.64
CA GLY A 104 -7.83 -12.96 -2.84
C GLY A 104 -8.43 -12.69 -4.21
N ALA A 105 -7.93 -13.34 -5.26
CA ALA A 105 -8.52 -13.25 -6.60
C ALA A 105 -9.91 -13.89 -6.68
N ARG A 106 -10.13 -15.05 -6.03
CA ARG A 106 -11.45 -15.67 -5.91
C ARG A 106 -12.41 -14.79 -5.10
N LEU A 107 -11.94 -14.14 -4.04
CA LEU A 107 -12.76 -13.17 -3.29
C LEU A 107 -13.13 -11.96 -4.16
N ALA A 108 -12.22 -11.49 -5.01
CA ALA A 108 -12.50 -10.43 -5.98
C ALA A 108 -13.54 -10.87 -7.04
N GLU A 109 -13.60 -12.16 -7.41
CA GLU A 109 -14.66 -12.72 -8.27
C GLU A 109 -16.02 -12.61 -7.60
N ALA A 110 -16.12 -12.95 -6.30
CA ALA A 110 -17.37 -12.80 -5.53
C ALA A 110 -17.83 -11.33 -5.48
N VAL A 111 -16.93 -10.40 -5.17
CA VAL A 111 -17.24 -8.96 -5.14
C VAL A 111 -17.65 -8.44 -6.51
N ALA A 112 -16.96 -8.88 -7.57
CA ALA A 112 -17.32 -8.51 -8.94
C ALA A 112 -18.73 -9.01 -9.33
N HIS A 113 -19.10 -10.21 -8.90
CA HIS A 113 -20.43 -10.77 -9.13
C HIS A 113 -21.53 -9.96 -8.41
N LEU A 114 -21.27 -9.53 -7.15
CA LEU A 114 -22.18 -8.62 -6.44
C LEU A 114 -22.37 -7.31 -7.22
N HIS A 115 -21.28 -6.68 -7.66
CA HIS A 115 -21.32 -5.42 -8.40
C HIS A 115 -22.08 -5.56 -9.74
N GLN A 116 -21.88 -6.66 -10.47
CA GLN A 116 -22.61 -6.96 -11.71
C GLN A 116 -24.12 -7.15 -11.45
N SER A 117 -24.48 -7.65 -10.27
CA SER A 117 -25.85 -7.78 -9.81
C SER A 117 -26.45 -6.47 -9.26
N GLY A 118 -25.67 -5.36 -9.33
CA GLY A 118 -26.07 -4.06 -8.81
C GLY A 118 -26.08 -3.99 -7.28
N ILE A 119 -25.30 -4.83 -6.60
CA ILE A 119 -25.24 -4.95 -5.14
C ILE A 119 -23.86 -4.50 -4.65
N LEU A 120 -23.83 -3.67 -3.60
CA LEU A 120 -22.65 -3.35 -2.81
C LEU A 120 -22.64 -4.20 -1.54
N HIS A 121 -21.47 -4.68 -1.14
CA HIS A 121 -21.31 -5.41 0.13
C HIS A 121 -21.38 -4.47 1.34
N GLY A 122 -20.56 -3.41 1.34
CA GLY A 122 -20.56 -2.31 2.32
C GLY A 122 -19.82 -2.57 3.62
N ASP A 123 -19.43 -3.82 3.97
CA ASP A 123 -18.61 -4.15 5.16
C ASP A 123 -17.68 -5.34 4.89
N LEU A 124 -16.89 -5.25 3.82
CA LEU A 124 -15.84 -6.25 3.53
C LEU A 124 -14.73 -6.16 4.57
N LYS A 125 -14.51 -7.28 5.26
CA LYS A 125 -13.46 -7.43 6.27
C LYS A 125 -13.06 -8.89 6.43
N PRO A 126 -11.92 -9.20 7.04
CA PRO A 126 -11.49 -10.59 7.23
C PRO A 126 -12.47 -11.46 8.00
N ASP A 127 -13.19 -10.88 8.99
CA ASP A 127 -14.16 -11.61 9.81
C ASP A 127 -15.39 -12.08 9.01
N ASN A 128 -15.66 -11.43 7.88
CA ASN A 128 -16.74 -11.80 6.97
C ASN A 128 -16.28 -12.77 5.88
N VAL A 129 -15.12 -13.42 6.03
CA VAL A 129 -14.62 -14.43 5.10
C VAL A 129 -14.17 -15.67 5.86
N MET A 130 -14.78 -16.81 5.54
CA MET A 130 -14.33 -18.14 5.94
C MET A 130 -13.62 -18.81 4.76
N VAL A 131 -12.78 -19.78 5.06
CA VAL A 131 -12.13 -20.61 4.02
C VAL A 131 -12.54 -22.04 4.25
N ASP A 132 -13.13 -22.68 3.23
CA ASP A 132 -13.64 -24.04 3.33
C ASP A 132 -12.53 -25.11 3.26
N GLU A 133 -12.92 -26.38 3.38
CA GLU A 133 -12.00 -27.53 3.35
C GLU A 133 -11.27 -27.69 2.00
N GLN A 134 -11.71 -27.02 0.94
CA GLN A 134 -11.13 -27.00 -0.40
C GLN A 134 -10.25 -25.76 -0.64
N ASP A 135 -9.86 -25.06 0.42
CA ASP A 135 -9.14 -23.78 0.36
C ASP A 135 -9.84 -22.72 -0.51
N SER A 136 -11.21 -22.71 -0.49
CA SER A 136 -12.03 -21.73 -1.21
C SER A 136 -12.61 -20.69 -0.26
N PRO A 137 -12.58 -19.39 -0.61
CA PRO A 137 -13.18 -18.35 0.23
C PRO A 137 -14.71 -18.48 0.18
N ARG A 138 -15.36 -18.19 1.29
CA ARG A 138 -16.81 -18.03 1.42
C ARG A 138 -17.08 -16.67 2.05
N LEU A 139 -17.60 -15.76 1.24
CA LEU A 139 -17.98 -14.41 1.69
C LEU A 139 -19.29 -14.51 2.46
N LEU A 140 -19.26 -14.04 3.69
CA LEU A 140 -20.36 -14.06 4.64
C LEU A 140 -20.95 -12.65 4.80
N ASP A 141 -22.08 -12.57 5.49
CA ASP A 141 -22.66 -11.36 6.09
C ASP A 141 -22.96 -10.24 5.09
N LEU A 142 -24.03 -10.43 4.33
CA LEU A 142 -24.60 -9.42 3.44
C LEU A 142 -25.66 -8.52 4.14
N GLY A 143 -25.65 -8.46 5.48
CA GLY A 143 -26.61 -7.65 6.25
C GLY A 143 -26.48 -6.15 6.03
N THR A 144 -25.30 -5.66 5.67
CA THR A 144 -25.01 -4.27 5.27
C THR A 144 -25.13 -4.05 3.77
N ALA A 145 -25.34 -5.13 3.00
CA ALA A 145 -25.40 -5.03 1.55
C ALA A 145 -26.62 -4.20 1.09
N ARG A 146 -26.42 -3.41 0.04
CA ARG A 146 -27.45 -2.55 -0.54
C ARG A 146 -27.39 -2.57 -2.05
N ARG A 147 -28.52 -2.24 -2.68
CA ARG A 147 -28.52 -2.01 -4.13
C ARG A 147 -27.86 -0.68 -4.45
N LEU A 148 -27.18 -0.61 -5.57
CA LEU A 148 -26.64 0.65 -6.11
C LEU A 148 -27.70 1.73 -6.33
N ALA A 149 -28.94 1.31 -6.60
CA ALA A 149 -30.07 2.23 -6.83
C ALA A 149 -30.75 2.72 -5.54
N ASP A 150 -30.44 2.11 -4.38
CA ASP A 150 -31.05 2.50 -3.11
C ASP A 150 -30.33 3.75 -2.54
N GLU A 151 -31.09 4.56 -1.79
CA GLU A 151 -30.48 5.69 -1.05
C GLU A 151 -29.44 5.17 -0.06
N ALA A 152 -28.32 5.86 0.01
CA ALA A 152 -27.28 5.51 0.96
C ALA A 152 -27.76 5.78 2.39
N PRO A 153 -27.46 4.90 3.36
CA PRO A 153 -27.80 5.15 4.76
C PRO A 153 -27.14 6.43 5.27
N THR A 154 -27.83 7.17 6.11
CA THR A 154 -27.27 8.30 6.82
C THR A 154 -26.36 7.78 7.94
N GLY A 155 -25.08 8.16 7.90
CA GLY A 155 -24.09 7.78 8.90
C GLY A 155 -23.19 6.61 8.44
N PHE A 156 -22.10 6.44 9.17
CA PHE A 156 -21.11 5.39 8.92
C PHE A 156 -21.64 4.02 9.34
N THR A 157 -21.68 3.10 8.41
CA THR A 157 -21.90 1.67 8.65
C THR A 157 -20.68 0.92 8.09
N GLY A 158 -19.99 0.16 8.92
CA GLY A 158 -18.81 -0.59 8.52
C GLY A 158 -17.82 -0.78 9.66
N THR A 159 -16.69 -1.38 9.35
CA THR A 159 -15.63 -1.69 10.31
C THR A 159 -14.44 -0.76 10.13
N LEU A 160 -14.08 0.00 11.18
CA LEU A 160 -12.89 0.85 11.18
C LEU A 160 -11.65 0.02 10.80
N GLY A 161 -10.74 0.61 10.04
CA GLY A 161 -9.53 -0.07 9.54
C GLY A 161 -9.69 -0.75 8.18
N PHE A 162 -10.93 -1.04 7.73
CA PHE A 162 -11.24 -1.60 6.41
C PHE A 162 -12.16 -0.68 5.59
N ALA A 163 -12.76 0.31 6.21
CA ALA A 163 -13.68 1.24 5.56
C ALA A 163 -12.97 2.27 4.68
N ALA A 164 -13.56 2.55 3.52
CA ALA A 164 -13.05 3.53 2.59
C ALA A 164 -13.13 4.97 3.14
N PRO A 165 -12.16 5.85 2.78
CA PRO A 165 -12.08 7.21 3.30
C PRO A 165 -13.35 8.04 3.10
N GLU A 166 -14.04 7.91 1.97
CA GLU A 166 -15.30 8.59 1.68
C GLU A 166 -16.42 8.19 2.64
N LEU A 167 -16.50 6.91 3.03
CA LEU A 167 -17.48 6.45 4.02
C LEU A 167 -17.19 7.02 5.41
N LEU A 168 -15.91 7.15 5.78
CA LEU A 168 -15.49 7.77 7.04
C LEU A 168 -15.79 9.27 7.08
N ARG A 169 -15.91 9.94 5.93
CA ARG A 169 -16.38 11.33 5.82
C ARG A 169 -17.90 11.47 5.80
N GLY A 170 -18.64 10.34 5.81
CA GLY A 170 -20.10 10.35 5.66
C GLY A 170 -20.57 10.59 4.22
N GLU A 171 -19.69 10.44 3.24
CA GLU A 171 -20.02 10.56 1.82
C GLU A 171 -20.67 9.26 1.29
N HIS A 172 -21.34 9.37 0.16
CA HIS A 172 -21.94 8.20 -0.49
C HIS A 172 -20.87 7.37 -1.18
N GLY A 173 -20.91 6.06 -0.97
CA GLY A 173 -20.00 5.12 -1.60
C GLY A 173 -20.63 4.31 -2.74
N GLY A 174 -19.83 4.03 -3.75
CA GLY A 174 -20.10 3.12 -4.86
C GLY A 174 -19.28 1.82 -4.77
N PRO A 175 -19.18 1.07 -5.89
CA PRO A 175 -18.34 -0.13 -5.99
C PRO A 175 -16.89 0.09 -5.56
N GLU A 176 -16.40 1.32 -5.67
CA GLU A 176 -15.06 1.72 -5.26
C GLU A 176 -14.82 1.53 -3.76
N CYS A 177 -15.87 1.62 -2.93
CA CYS A 177 -15.75 1.36 -1.49
C CYS A 177 -15.43 -0.10 -1.20
N ASP A 178 -16.12 -1.03 -1.87
CA ASP A 178 -15.82 -2.45 -1.74
C ASP A 178 -14.44 -2.80 -2.28
N VAL A 179 -13.98 -2.13 -3.34
CA VAL A 179 -12.61 -2.29 -3.87
C VAL A 179 -11.58 -1.85 -2.85
N TYR A 180 -11.82 -0.75 -2.13
CA TYR A 180 -10.94 -0.32 -1.04
C TYR A 180 -10.89 -1.35 0.09
N SER A 181 -12.05 -1.78 0.56
CA SER A 181 -12.16 -2.77 1.64
C SER A 181 -11.52 -4.11 1.25
N LEU A 182 -11.71 -4.56 -0.01
CA LEU A 182 -11.02 -5.73 -0.56
C LEU A 182 -9.50 -5.52 -0.59
N GLY A 183 -9.04 -4.33 -0.96
CA GLY A 183 -7.62 -3.95 -0.89
C GLY A 183 -7.06 -4.04 0.53
N ALA A 184 -7.83 -3.61 1.54
CA ALA A 184 -7.44 -3.70 2.94
C ALA A 184 -7.41 -5.15 3.45
N VAL A 185 -8.35 -5.98 3.02
CA VAL A 185 -8.36 -7.43 3.31
C VAL A 185 -7.16 -8.13 2.68
N LEU A 186 -6.86 -7.85 1.40
CA LEU A 186 -5.69 -8.39 0.70
C LEU A 186 -4.38 -7.93 1.33
N TYR A 187 -4.29 -6.66 1.68
CA TYR A 187 -3.14 -6.12 2.39
C TYR A 187 -2.88 -6.90 3.69
N HIS A 188 -3.94 -7.10 4.49
CA HIS A 188 -3.83 -7.86 5.74
C HIS A 188 -3.44 -9.33 5.49
N LEU A 189 -4.05 -9.97 4.52
CA LEU A 189 -3.75 -11.36 4.16
C LEU A 189 -2.30 -11.54 3.70
N VAL A 190 -1.79 -10.58 2.91
CA VAL A 190 -0.41 -10.60 2.39
C VAL A 190 0.61 -10.28 3.47
N THR A 191 0.36 -9.28 4.33
CA THR A 191 1.37 -8.74 5.26
C THR A 191 1.23 -9.26 6.70
N GLY A 192 0.10 -9.92 7.02
CA GLY A 192 -0.26 -10.33 8.39
C GLY A 192 -0.77 -9.19 9.28
N GLN A 193 -1.00 -7.99 8.72
CA GLN A 193 -1.49 -6.83 9.47
C GLN A 193 -2.30 -5.88 8.57
N PRO A 194 -3.30 -5.16 9.13
CA PRO A 194 -4.11 -4.23 8.34
C PRO A 194 -3.27 -3.02 7.86
N PRO A 195 -3.72 -2.31 6.79
CA PRO A 195 -2.99 -1.17 6.23
C PRO A 195 -2.83 0.00 7.21
N PHE A 196 -3.75 0.12 8.15
CA PHE A 196 -3.71 1.13 9.22
C PHE A 196 -3.98 0.47 10.57
N ARG A 197 -3.28 0.92 11.61
CA ARG A 197 -3.37 0.37 12.97
C ARG A 197 -3.25 1.48 13.98
N ASP A 198 -4.17 1.50 14.92
CA ASP A 198 -4.08 2.27 16.15
C ASP A 198 -4.92 1.59 17.23
N ALA A 199 -4.55 1.78 18.49
CA ALA A 199 -5.32 1.30 19.63
C ALA A 199 -6.53 2.20 19.93
N ASP A 200 -6.45 3.47 19.56
CA ASP A 200 -7.55 4.42 19.66
C ASP A 200 -8.45 4.34 18.42
N PRO A 201 -9.73 4.00 18.55
CA PRO A 201 -10.67 3.96 17.43
C PRO A 201 -10.81 5.29 16.67
N ALA A 202 -10.69 6.43 17.36
CA ALA A 202 -10.76 7.74 16.72
C ALA A 202 -9.53 8.00 15.86
N ALA A 203 -8.34 7.66 16.35
CA ALA A 203 -7.11 7.71 15.57
C ALA A 203 -7.18 6.74 14.37
N LEU A 204 -7.65 5.50 14.57
CA LEU A 204 -7.82 4.51 13.50
C LEU A 204 -8.78 4.99 12.41
N ALA A 205 -9.88 5.66 12.75
CA ALA A 205 -10.80 6.27 11.79
C ALA A 205 -10.16 7.44 11.00
N TYR A 206 -9.22 8.15 11.63
CA TYR A 206 -8.54 9.30 11.02
C TYR A 206 -7.38 8.91 10.09
N LEU A 207 -6.70 7.79 10.34
CA LEU A 207 -5.52 7.37 9.58
C LEU A 207 -5.77 7.25 8.06
N PRO A 208 -6.84 6.61 7.56
CA PRO A 208 -7.12 6.55 6.12
C PRO A 208 -7.38 7.93 5.47
N LEU A 209 -7.73 8.92 6.29
CA LEU A 209 -7.98 10.29 5.85
C LEU A 209 -6.70 11.13 5.81
N SER A 210 -5.69 10.80 6.62
CA SER A 210 -4.52 11.64 6.91
C SER A 210 -3.18 11.02 6.53
N SER A 211 -3.15 9.76 6.10
CA SER A 211 -1.93 9.04 5.71
C SER A 211 -2.17 8.09 4.55
N LEU A 212 -1.11 7.61 3.92
CA LEU A 212 -1.13 6.53 2.94
C LEU A 212 -0.58 5.26 3.58
N PRO A 213 -1.05 4.06 3.17
CA PRO A 213 -0.52 2.80 3.68
C PRO A 213 0.94 2.59 3.23
N GLU A 214 1.68 1.81 3.99
CA GLU A 214 3.00 1.35 3.56
C GLU A 214 2.87 0.33 2.43
N PRO A 215 3.83 0.26 1.48
CA PRO A 215 3.84 -0.84 0.52
C PRO A 215 3.92 -2.20 1.23
N PRO A 216 3.13 -3.21 0.82
CA PRO A 216 3.20 -4.56 1.37
C PRO A 216 4.60 -5.17 1.41
N SER A 217 5.42 -4.91 0.38
CA SER A 217 6.82 -5.36 0.30
C SER A 217 7.71 -4.84 1.43
N SER A 218 7.35 -3.72 2.06
CA SER A 218 8.07 -3.18 3.23
C SER A 218 7.88 -4.03 4.48
N LEU A 219 6.81 -4.82 4.52
CA LEU A 219 6.40 -5.65 5.66
C LEU A 219 6.66 -7.13 5.40
N ARG A 220 6.48 -7.57 4.15
CA ARG A 220 6.75 -8.94 3.70
C ARG A 220 7.70 -8.93 2.52
N PRO A 221 8.99 -9.26 2.72
CA PRO A 221 9.94 -9.44 1.63
C PRO A 221 9.44 -10.47 0.61
N GLY A 222 9.78 -10.27 -0.65
CA GLY A 222 9.35 -11.18 -1.74
C GLY A 222 7.99 -10.84 -2.37
N VAL A 223 7.28 -9.82 -1.87
CA VAL A 223 6.07 -9.32 -2.54
C VAL A 223 6.46 -8.67 -3.87
N PRO A 224 5.87 -9.09 -5.02
CA PRO A 224 6.15 -8.49 -6.32
C PRO A 224 5.74 -7.01 -6.40
N SER A 225 6.52 -6.21 -7.15
CA SER A 225 6.24 -4.79 -7.33
C SER A 225 4.86 -4.50 -7.95
N ALA A 226 4.43 -5.34 -8.89
CA ALA A 226 3.10 -5.21 -9.49
C ALA A 226 1.97 -5.52 -8.49
N LEU A 227 2.20 -6.41 -7.50
CA LEU A 227 1.23 -6.68 -6.44
C LEU A 227 1.17 -5.51 -5.44
N ASP A 228 2.34 -4.97 -5.06
CA ASP A 228 2.43 -3.75 -4.26
C ASP A 228 1.59 -2.63 -4.87
N GLU A 229 1.84 -2.33 -6.15
CA GLU A 229 1.17 -1.26 -6.87
C GLU A 229 -0.33 -1.49 -6.97
N LEU A 230 -0.77 -2.73 -7.25
CA LEU A 230 -2.20 -3.05 -7.37
C LEU A 230 -2.93 -2.89 -6.02
N ILE A 231 -2.36 -3.42 -4.93
CA ILE A 231 -2.96 -3.28 -3.59
C ILE A 231 -3.01 -1.80 -3.18
N LEU A 232 -1.93 -1.03 -3.40
CA LEU A 232 -1.91 0.40 -3.10
C LEU A 232 -2.90 1.19 -3.98
N GLN A 233 -3.10 0.79 -5.23
CA GLN A 233 -4.11 1.38 -6.11
C GLN A 233 -5.54 1.10 -5.60
N MET A 234 -5.80 -0.13 -5.12
CA MET A 234 -7.09 -0.45 -4.48
C MET A 234 -7.32 0.40 -3.22
N LEU A 235 -6.27 0.71 -2.48
CA LEU A 235 -6.28 1.55 -1.27
C LEU A 235 -6.15 3.05 -1.55
N ALA A 236 -6.25 3.50 -2.81
CA ALA A 236 -6.20 4.91 -3.14
C ALA A 236 -7.31 5.69 -2.41
N ARG A 237 -6.96 6.87 -1.85
CA ARG A 237 -7.89 7.70 -1.10
C ARG A 237 -9.04 8.24 -1.96
N ARG A 238 -8.74 8.56 -3.24
CA ARG A 238 -9.72 9.02 -4.21
C ARG A 238 -10.41 7.82 -4.88
N PRO A 239 -11.75 7.67 -4.75
CA PRO A 239 -12.46 6.51 -5.34
C PRO A 239 -12.17 6.32 -6.83
N GLY A 240 -12.16 7.39 -7.63
CA GLY A 240 -11.91 7.33 -9.08
C GLY A 240 -10.48 6.90 -9.49
N ARG A 241 -9.58 6.63 -8.54
CA ARG A 241 -8.25 6.07 -8.79
C ARG A 241 -8.19 4.57 -8.56
N ARG A 242 -9.23 4.01 -7.95
CA ARG A 242 -9.30 2.57 -7.70
C ARG A 242 -9.64 1.82 -8.99
N PRO A 243 -9.20 0.55 -9.12
CA PRO A 243 -9.44 -0.23 -10.33
C PRO A 243 -10.90 -0.64 -10.47
N ILE A 244 -11.59 -0.03 -11.43
CA ILE A 244 -12.95 -0.36 -11.85
C ILE A 244 -12.92 -0.60 -13.37
N PRO A 245 -13.67 -1.57 -13.89
CA PRO A 245 -14.61 -2.47 -13.21
C PRO A 245 -13.91 -3.55 -12.38
N THR A 246 -14.54 -3.95 -11.27
CA THR A 246 -14.03 -4.95 -10.31
C THR A 246 -13.73 -6.29 -10.96
N GLY A 247 -14.45 -6.66 -12.02
CA GLY A 247 -14.24 -7.90 -12.78
C GLY A 247 -12.84 -8.06 -13.41
N SER A 248 -12.06 -7.00 -13.51
CA SER A 248 -10.66 -7.07 -13.97
C SER A 248 -9.67 -7.49 -12.87
N LEU A 249 -10.04 -7.34 -11.60
CA LEU A 249 -9.16 -7.57 -10.46
C LEU A 249 -8.64 -9.00 -10.33
N PRO A 250 -9.45 -10.06 -10.52
CA PRO A 250 -8.96 -11.43 -10.35
C PRO A 250 -7.76 -11.74 -11.26
N GLN A 251 -7.85 -11.36 -12.53
CA GLN A 251 -6.77 -11.57 -13.49
C GLN A 251 -5.55 -10.71 -13.17
N ARG A 252 -5.74 -9.45 -12.79
CA ARG A 252 -4.66 -8.54 -12.40
C ARG A 252 -3.90 -9.04 -11.17
N LEU A 253 -4.62 -9.56 -10.16
CA LEU A 253 -4.02 -10.15 -8.97
C LEU A 253 -3.15 -11.36 -9.34
N ARG A 254 -3.67 -12.31 -10.11
CA ARG A 254 -2.88 -13.48 -10.55
C ARG A 254 -1.69 -13.08 -11.43
N ALA A 255 -1.87 -12.11 -12.31
CA ALA A 255 -0.79 -11.62 -13.19
C ALA A 255 0.32 -10.91 -12.41
N SER A 256 0.01 -10.24 -11.30
CA SER A 256 0.98 -9.52 -10.48
C SER A 256 2.08 -10.41 -9.89
N LEU A 257 1.79 -11.69 -9.68
CA LEU A 257 2.78 -12.69 -9.19
C LEU A 257 3.91 -12.97 -10.20
N ARG A 258 3.75 -12.60 -11.47
CA ARG A 258 4.79 -12.79 -12.50
C ARG A 258 5.83 -11.68 -12.50
N SER A 259 5.58 -10.60 -11.78
CA SER A 259 6.52 -9.50 -11.63
C SER A 259 7.65 -9.87 -10.67
N PRO A 260 8.86 -9.34 -10.84
CA PRO A 260 9.92 -9.55 -9.88
C PRO A 260 9.55 -9.03 -8.50
N ALA A 261 10.13 -9.63 -7.46
CA ALA A 261 9.96 -9.15 -6.09
C ALA A 261 10.42 -7.70 -5.97
N ALA A 262 9.65 -6.88 -5.27
CA ALA A 262 10.04 -5.52 -4.97
C ALA A 262 11.23 -5.53 -4.01
N GLU A 263 12.22 -4.70 -4.29
CA GLU A 263 13.33 -4.53 -3.36
C GLU A 263 12.85 -3.84 -2.08
N PRO A 264 13.12 -4.42 -0.90
CA PRO A 264 12.65 -3.83 0.35
C PRO A 264 13.35 -2.50 0.63
N VAL A 265 12.57 -1.44 0.85
CA VAL A 265 13.07 -0.14 1.29
C VAL A 265 13.15 -0.14 2.82
N LEU A 266 14.34 -0.35 3.35
CA LEU A 266 14.56 -0.55 4.78
C LEU A 266 15.03 0.73 5.49
N GLY A 267 14.67 0.86 6.75
CA GLY A 267 15.23 1.86 7.66
C GLY A 267 14.70 3.29 7.54
N MET A 268 13.71 3.56 6.68
CA MET A 268 13.22 4.91 6.40
C MET A 268 11.75 5.13 6.75
N SER A 269 11.20 4.36 7.69
CA SER A 269 9.74 4.37 8.01
C SER A 269 9.26 5.75 8.45
N ARG A 270 10.07 6.49 9.23
CA ARG A 270 9.74 7.84 9.70
C ARG A 270 9.71 8.85 8.56
N GLU A 271 10.72 8.83 7.70
CA GLU A 271 10.87 9.72 6.55
C GLU A 271 9.74 9.47 5.55
N ARG A 272 9.43 8.20 5.29
CA ARG A 272 8.31 7.77 4.44
C ARG A 272 6.97 8.23 4.99
N GLU A 273 6.75 8.12 6.28
CA GLU A 273 5.51 8.59 6.92
C GLU A 273 5.36 10.12 6.80
N VAL A 274 6.45 10.89 6.94
CA VAL A 274 6.41 12.35 6.74
C VAL A 274 6.04 12.69 5.30
N LEU A 275 6.63 11.98 4.33
CA LEU A 275 6.33 12.17 2.90
C LEU A 275 4.87 11.82 2.58
N ARG A 276 4.38 10.68 3.07
CA ARG A 276 2.98 10.25 2.89
C ARG A 276 1.99 11.28 3.43
N ARG A 277 2.21 11.77 4.66
CA ARG A 277 1.36 12.83 5.26
C ARG A 277 1.43 14.14 4.49
N ALA A 278 2.57 14.51 3.95
CA ALA A 278 2.71 15.71 3.15
C ALA A 278 1.92 15.61 1.83
N ILE A 279 1.94 14.44 1.17
CA ILE A 279 1.14 14.18 -0.04
C ILE A 279 -0.36 14.28 0.27
N VAL A 280 -0.80 13.68 1.37
CA VAL A 280 -2.20 13.78 1.82
C VAL A 280 -2.59 15.23 2.13
N GLY A 281 -1.74 15.95 2.86
CA GLY A 281 -1.97 17.36 3.18
C GLY A 281 -2.11 18.26 1.96
N LEU A 282 -1.47 17.89 0.86
CA LEU A 282 -1.57 18.62 -0.40
C LEU A 282 -2.99 18.61 -0.99
N ASP A 283 -3.72 17.49 -0.85
CA ASP A 283 -5.13 17.37 -1.24
C ASP A 283 -6.04 18.30 -0.42
N GLU A 284 -5.65 18.60 0.80
CA GLU A 284 -6.37 19.50 1.71
C GLU A 284 -5.94 20.97 1.52
N GLY A 285 -5.19 21.25 0.45
CA GLY A 285 -4.72 22.59 0.13
C GLY A 285 -3.56 23.07 1.01
N ARG A 286 -2.91 22.18 1.77
CA ARG A 286 -1.76 22.52 2.62
C ARG A 286 -0.46 22.40 1.83
N PRO A 287 0.20 23.51 1.47
CA PRO A 287 1.51 23.45 0.83
C PRO A 287 2.55 22.89 1.79
N GLY A 288 3.58 22.25 1.24
CA GLY A 288 4.67 21.68 2.03
C GLY A 288 6.04 21.93 1.41
N LEU A 289 7.06 21.91 2.27
CA LEU A 289 8.45 21.97 1.86
C LEU A 289 9.26 20.95 2.67
N LEU A 290 9.82 19.97 1.97
CA LEU A 290 10.67 18.95 2.57
C LEU A 290 12.06 19.00 1.91
N VAL A 291 13.09 19.04 2.72
CA VAL A 291 14.49 19.00 2.29
C VAL A 291 15.07 17.63 2.69
N LEU A 292 15.31 16.78 1.71
CA LEU A 292 15.98 15.50 1.90
C LEU A 292 17.48 15.71 1.76
N HIS A 293 18.22 15.61 2.85
CA HIS A 293 19.65 15.88 2.84
C HIS A 293 20.47 14.67 3.28
N GLY A 294 21.72 14.63 2.81
CA GLY A 294 22.67 13.56 3.07
C GLY A 294 23.62 13.39 1.88
N ARG A 295 24.66 12.56 2.03
CA ARG A 295 25.57 12.22 0.93
C ARG A 295 24.87 11.38 -0.13
N ALA A 296 25.45 11.26 -1.31
CA ALA A 296 25.02 10.31 -2.32
C ALA A 296 24.97 8.88 -1.74
N GLY A 297 24.05 8.04 -2.22
CA GLY A 297 23.85 6.68 -1.72
C GLY A 297 23.15 6.56 -0.36
N THR A 298 22.67 7.66 0.25
CA THR A 298 21.91 7.61 1.51
C THR A 298 20.45 7.18 1.34
N GLY A 299 19.95 7.00 0.10
CA GLY A 299 18.57 6.62 -0.18
C GLY A 299 17.60 7.79 -0.41
N ARG A 300 18.10 9.02 -0.56
CA ARG A 300 17.28 10.22 -0.87
C ARG A 300 16.46 10.03 -2.15
N GLY A 301 17.12 9.55 -3.22
CA GLY A 301 16.47 9.28 -4.52
C GLY A 301 15.38 8.24 -4.40
N THR A 302 15.58 7.19 -3.62
CA THR A 302 14.55 6.17 -3.35
C THR A 302 13.32 6.77 -2.67
N LEU A 303 13.51 7.60 -1.64
CA LEU A 303 12.41 8.30 -0.96
C LEU A 303 11.65 9.24 -1.89
N ILE A 304 12.34 9.97 -2.75
CA ILE A 304 11.71 10.87 -3.72
C ILE A 304 10.91 10.07 -4.73
N ARG A 305 11.49 9.06 -5.37
CA ARG A 305 10.76 8.20 -6.33
C ARG A 305 9.51 7.58 -5.72
N GLU A 306 9.60 7.08 -4.50
CA GLU A 306 8.43 6.53 -3.78
C GLU A 306 7.35 7.60 -3.52
N ALA A 307 7.76 8.80 -3.13
CA ALA A 307 6.85 9.93 -2.92
C ALA A 307 6.17 10.37 -4.22
N LEU A 308 6.92 10.45 -5.33
CA LEU A 308 6.37 10.80 -6.64
C LEU A 308 5.41 9.73 -7.15
N ALA A 309 5.75 8.45 -7.01
CA ALA A 309 4.86 7.34 -7.35
C ALA A 309 3.57 7.37 -6.52
N ALA A 310 3.66 7.68 -5.22
CA ALA A 310 2.50 7.84 -4.36
C ALA A 310 1.62 9.03 -4.80
N ALA A 311 2.22 10.15 -5.15
CA ALA A 311 1.50 11.32 -5.67
C ALA A 311 0.73 11.00 -6.96
N VAL A 312 1.36 10.30 -7.91
CA VAL A 312 0.74 9.86 -9.16
C VAL A 312 -0.46 8.93 -8.89
N ARG A 313 -0.33 7.97 -7.95
CA ARG A 313 -1.45 7.09 -7.56
C ARG A 313 -2.64 7.89 -7.03
N GLU A 314 -2.38 8.91 -6.23
CA GLU A 314 -3.42 9.80 -5.71
C GLU A 314 -3.94 10.82 -6.75
N GLY A 315 -3.39 10.83 -7.96
CA GLY A 315 -3.79 11.73 -9.04
C GLY A 315 -3.31 13.16 -8.88
N ILE A 316 -2.22 13.33 -8.16
CA ILE A 316 -1.51 14.59 -7.98
C ILE A 316 -0.51 14.76 -9.12
N ASP A 317 -0.45 15.94 -9.70
CA ASP A 317 0.51 16.26 -10.77
C ASP A 317 1.95 16.25 -10.22
N VAL A 318 2.89 15.80 -11.06
CA VAL A 318 4.32 15.71 -10.70
C VAL A 318 5.15 16.54 -11.67
N ILE A 319 6.10 17.30 -11.15
CA ILE A 319 7.15 18.01 -11.89
C ILE A 319 8.50 17.55 -11.35
N GLU A 320 9.29 16.90 -12.19
CA GLU A 320 10.60 16.34 -11.85
C GLU A 320 11.65 16.72 -12.88
N GLY A 321 12.92 16.77 -12.48
CA GLY A 321 14.06 16.96 -13.37
C GLY A 321 14.09 18.33 -14.09
N ARG A 322 13.48 19.36 -13.49
CA ARG A 322 13.49 20.72 -14.06
C ARG A 322 14.35 21.65 -13.21
N PRO A 323 15.07 22.59 -13.85
CA PRO A 323 15.74 23.65 -13.13
C PRO A 323 14.76 24.43 -12.24
N PRO A 324 15.18 24.96 -11.08
CA PRO A 324 14.29 25.63 -10.13
C PRO A 324 13.46 26.78 -10.73
N GLY A 325 14.05 27.55 -11.64
CA GLY A 325 13.37 28.65 -12.34
C GLY A 325 12.25 28.16 -13.29
N ASP A 326 12.45 27.04 -13.98
CA ASP A 326 11.47 26.42 -14.88
C ASP A 326 10.34 25.77 -14.10
N ALA A 327 10.67 25.06 -13.02
CA ALA A 327 9.67 24.49 -12.12
C ALA A 327 8.74 25.58 -11.54
N LEU A 328 9.29 26.73 -11.14
CA LEU A 328 8.54 27.89 -10.68
C LEU A 328 7.54 28.39 -11.76
N ARG A 329 7.97 28.46 -13.04
CA ARG A 329 7.09 28.87 -14.16
C ARG A 329 5.95 27.89 -14.36
N LEU A 330 6.25 26.59 -14.37
CA LEU A 330 5.27 25.54 -14.57
C LEU A 330 4.20 25.49 -13.47
N VAL A 331 4.61 25.69 -12.21
CA VAL A 331 3.69 25.69 -11.06
C VAL A 331 2.83 26.96 -11.03
N SER A 332 3.38 28.11 -11.46
CA SER A 332 2.71 29.42 -11.32
C SER A 332 1.40 29.57 -12.10
N GLY A 333 1.09 28.68 -13.04
CA GLY A 333 -0.15 28.66 -13.81
C GLY A 333 -1.10 27.50 -13.44
N ARG A 334 -0.87 26.80 -12.32
CA ARG A 334 -1.65 25.60 -11.94
C ARG A 334 -2.40 25.81 -10.63
N ASP A 335 -3.70 25.49 -10.66
CA ASP A 335 -4.55 25.44 -9.45
C ASP A 335 -4.69 24.03 -8.89
N LYS A 336 -4.07 23.03 -9.54
CA LYS A 336 -4.14 21.63 -9.12
C LYS A 336 -3.02 21.28 -8.13
N PRO A 337 -3.29 20.37 -7.18
CA PRO A 337 -2.26 19.82 -6.32
C PRO A 337 -1.08 19.29 -7.14
N THR A 338 0.12 19.74 -6.82
CA THR A 338 1.34 19.39 -7.59
C THR A 338 2.49 19.09 -6.66
N VAL A 339 3.20 17.98 -6.89
CA VAL A 339 4.48 17.69 -6.25
C VAL A 339 5.61 18.10 -7.18
N VAL A 340 6.56 18.87 -6.65
CA VAL A 340 7.74 19.33 -7.38
C VAL A 340 8.98 18.75 -6.74
N SER A 341 9.80 18.04 -7.51
CA SER A 341 11.09 17.53 -7.08
C SER A 341 12.20 18.40 -7.69
N LEU A 342 13.06 18.96 -6.84
CA LEU A 342 14.17 19.85 -7.21
C LEU A 342 15.50 19.33 -6.66
N GLU A 343 16.55 19.45 -7.49
CA GLU A 343 17.92 19.38 -7.00
C GLU A 343 18.36 20.73 -6.44
N SER A 344 19.18 20.70 -5.39
CA SER A 344 19.68 21.90 -4.78
C SER A 344 20.76 22.55 -5.64
N GLN A 345 20.45 23.71 -6.19
CA GLN A 345 21.39 24.61 -6.88
C GLN A 345 21.70 25.84 -6.00
N GLY A 346 21.79 25.62 -4.69
CA GLY A 346 22.14 26.68 -3.75
C GLY A 346 21.14 27.84 -3.70
N ARG A 347 21.56 29.07 -3.97
CA ARG A 347 20.72 30.26 -3.85
C ARG A 347 19.56 30.31 -4.82
N GLU A 348 19.69 29.72 -6.00
CA GLU A 348 18.65 29.67 -7.01
C GLU A 348 17.46 28.84 -6.52
N THR A 349 17.73 27.65 -5.96
CA THR A 349 16.70 26.78 -5.36
C THR A 349 15.97 27.52 -4.23
N VAL A 350 16.71 28.17 -3.33
CA VAL A 350 16.10 28.94 -2.22
C VAL A 350 15.18 30.03 -2.74
N SER A 351 15.61 30.79 -3.77
CA SER A 351 14.79 31.85 -4.39
C SER A 351 13.51 31.29 -5.05
N ALA A 352 13.63 30.21 -5.83
CA ALA A 352 12.49 29.58 -6.50
C ALA A 352 11.48 29.02 -5.50
N VAL A 353 11.95 28.28 -4.51
CA VAL A 353 11.11 27.70 -3.45
C VAL A 353 10.36 28.79 -2.67
N SER A 354 11.05 29.83 -2.25
CA SER A 354 10.43 30.94 -1.53
C SER A 354 9.30 31.59 -2.35
N ARG A 355 9.50 31.77 -3.66
CA ARG A 355 8.46 32.32 -4.57
C ARG A 355 7.28 31.40 -4.76
N ILE A 356 7.50 30.06 -4.81
CA ILE A 356 6.42 29.05 -4.90
C ILE A 356 5.54 29.13 -3.64
N LEU A 357 6.17 29.14 -2.46
CA LEU A 357 5.43 29.12 -1.18
C LEU A 357 4.67 30.43 -0.91
N VAL A 358 5.24 31.58 -1.27
CA VAL A 358 4.53 32.89 -1.12
C VAL A 358 3.22 32.92 -1.88
N LYS A 359 3.11 32.23 -3.01
CA LYS A 359 1.88 32.16 -3.82
C LYS A 359 0.76 31.34 -3.19
N ARG A 360 1.02 30.61 -2.08
CA ARG A 360 0.06 29.72 -1.40
C ARG A 360 -0.61 28.70 -2.33
N LEU A 361 0.07 28.30 -3.38
CA LEU A 361 -0.42 27.26 -4.29
C LEU A 361 -0.43 25.90 -3.57
N PRO A 362 -1.32 24.96 -3.95
CA PRO A 362 -1.31 23.60 -3.42
C PRO A 362 -0.11 22.82 -3.97
N VAL A 363 1.07 23.11 -3.45
CA VAL A 363 2.34 22.53 -3.94
C VAL A 363 3.12 21.94 -2.78
N LEU A 364 3.58 20.71 -2.97
CA LEU A 364 4.60 20.08 -2.14
C LEU A 364 5.94 20.15 -2.87
N VAL A 365 6.91 20.85 -2.30
CA VAL A 365 8.26 20.93 -2.85
C VAL A 365 9.15 19.95 -2.10
N LEU A 366 9.75 19.02 -2.84
CA LEU A 366 10.79 18.11 -2.38
C LEU A 366 12.12 18.59 -2.90
N VAL A 367 13.04 18.93 -2.01
CA VAL A 367 14.40 19.40 -2.38
C VAL A 367 15.41 18.34 -1.99
N ARG A 368 16.17 17.83 -2.96
CA ARG A 368 17.31 16.96 -2.73
C ARG A 368 18.56 17.82 -2.52
N SER A 369 19.32 17.59 -1.44
CA SER A 369 20.51 18.35 -1.11
C SER A 369 21.54 17.49 -0.38
N GLU A 370 22.83 17.74 -0.56
CA GLU A 370 23.86 17.07 0.22
C GLU A 370 23.91 17.55 1.67
N ARG A 371 23.57 18.81 1.91
CA ARG A 371 23.62 19.46 3.23
C ARG A 371 22.25 20.06 3.58
N PRO A 372 21.93 20.20 4.87
CA PRO A 372 20.74 20.91 5.28
C PRO A 372 20.71 22.34 4.72
N LEU A 373 19.61 22.74 4.10
CA LEU A 373 19.41 24.10 3.59
C LEU A 373 18.78 24.98 4.67
N MET A 374 19.59 25.40 5.64
CA MET A 374 19.13 26.17 6.82
C MET A 374 18.40 27.46 6.46
N SER A 375 18.73 28.06 5.31
CA SER A 375 18.02 29.25 4.76
C SER A 375 16.55 28.98 4.45
N LEU A 376 16.14 27.74 4.24
CA LEU A 376 14.75 27.35 4.01
C LEU A 376 13.96 27.07 5.30
N THR A 377 14.63 26.95 6.45
CA THR A 377 13.95 26.71 7.73
C THR A 377 13.00 27.87 8.08
N GLY A 378 13.39 29.10 7.79
CA GLY A 378 12.57 30.30 8.01
C GLY A 378 11.26 30.36 7.18
N VAL A 379 11.18 29.57 6.12
CA VAL A 379 9.96 29.43 5.28
C VAL A 379 9.21 28.10 5.51
N GLY A 380 9.49 27.44 6.63
CA GLY A 380 8.76 26.26 7.06
C GLY A 380 9.28 24.93 6.52
N ALA A 381 10.51 24.88 6.01
CA ALA A 381 11.11 23.63 5.56
C ALA A 381 11.28 22.62 6.70
N ARG A 382 10.84 21.39 6.47
CA ARG A 382 11.17 20.23 7.32
C ARG A 382 12.34 19.49 6.70
N HIS A 383 13.36 19.24 7.49
CA HIS A 383 14.57 18.55 7.06
C HIS A 383 14.47 17.06 7.39
N LEU A 384 14.73 16.22 6.38
CA LEU A 384 14.76 14.77 6.48
C LEU A 384 16.17 14.29 6.10
N SER A 385 16.74 13.40 6.90
CA SER A 385 17.99 12.73 6.60
C SER A 385 17.78 11.22 6.73
N PRO A 386 17.86 10.47 5.61
CA PRO A 386 17.69 9.02 5.68
C PRO A 386 18.68 8.42 6.68
N PRO A 387 18.22 7.52 7.57
CA PRO A 387 19.09 6.89 8.54
C PRO A 387 19.99 5.85 7.88
N ARG A 388 21.07 5.50 8.56
CA ARG A 388 21.94 4.39 8.18
C ARG A 388 21.23 3.06 8.47
N LEU A 389 21.51 2.05 7.67
CA LEU A 389 20.99 0.70 7.88
C LEU A 389 21.61 0.05 9.12
N THR A 390 20.81 -0.71 9.83
CA THR A 390 21.24 -1.56 10.94
C THR A 390 21.71 -2.94 10.44
N GLU A 391 22.42 -3.71 11.26
CA GLU A 391 22.87 -5.06 10.93
C GLU A 391 21.69 -5.96 10.51
N ARG A 392 20.56 -5.88 11.22
CA ARG A 392 19.34 -6.63 10.89
C ARG A 392 18.79 -6.27 9.52
N GLN A 393 18.83 -4.99 9.15
CA GLN A 393 18.36 -4.53 7.84
C GLN A 393 19.29 -4.97 6.71
N VAL A 394 20.61 -4.96 6.94
CA VAL A 394 21.59 -5.52 6.01
C VAL A 394 21.37 -7.01 5.84
N ALA A 395 21.09 -7.75 6.93
CA ALA A 395 20.75 -9.16 6.88
C ALA A 395 19.49 -9.43 6.04
N THR A 396 18.43 -8.61 6.21
CA THR A 396 17.21 -8.72 5.40
C THR A 396 17.47 -8.49 3.90
N LEU A 397 18.34 -7.54 3.55
CA LEU A 397 18.72 -7.30 2.14
C LEU A 397 19.50 -8.50 1.58
N LEU A 398 20.44 -9.05 2.35
CA LEU A 398 21.18 -10.26 1.96
C LEU A 398 20.23 -11.44 1.70
N GLU A 399 19.30 -11.68 2.61
CA GLU A 399 18.29 -12.74 2.46
C GLU A 399 17.45 -12.54 1.19
N HIS A 400 16.98 -11.30 0.93
CA HIS A 400 16.22 -10.96 -0.27
C HIS A 400 16.98 -11.29 -1.58
N HIS A 401 18.29 -11.06 -1.59
CA HIS A 401 19.15 -11.32 -2.75
C HIS A 401 19.82 -12.71 -2.74
N GLY A 402 19.44 -13.61 -1.81
CA GLY A 402 19.99 -14.94 -1.70
C GLY A 402 21.45 -14.99 -1.20
N GLY A 403 21.92 -13.93 -0.54
CA GLY A 403 23.26 -13.83 0.03
C GLY A 403 23.38 -14.45 1.42
N ASP A 404 24.62 -14.64 1.88
CA ASP A 404 24.91 -15.17 3.22
C ASP A 404 24.65 -14.11 4.31
N VAL A 405 23.58 -14.30 5.07
CA VAL A 405 23.15 -13.41 6.17
C VAL A 405 24.23 -13.19 7.22
N ARG A 406 25.13 -14.17 7.42
CA ARG A 406 26.27 -14.07 8.37
C ARG A 406 27.25 -12.97 8.02
N ARG A 407 27.27 -12.52 6.78
CA ARG A 407 28.12 -11.39 6.31
C ARG A 407 27.57 -10.01 6.70
N ALA A 408 26.35 -9.92 7.25
CA ALA A 408 25.69 -8.64 7.53
C ALA A 408 26.57 -7.69 8.41
N LYS A 409 27.20 -8.23 9.45
CA LYS A 409 28.06 -7.46 10.34
C LYS A 409 29.31 -6.95 9.64
N GLU A 410 29.95 -7.77 8.81
CA GLU A 410 31.12 -7.38 8.00
C GLU A 410 30.75 -6.26 7.02
N ILE A 411 29.65 -6.44 6.28
CA ILE A 411 29.18 -5.45 5.31
C ILE A 411 28.82 -4.13 6.01
N LEU A 412 28.14 -4.21 7.16
CA LEU A 412 27.81 -3.01 7.94
C LEU A 412 29.06 -2.24 8.35
N GLN A 413 30.11 -2.92 8.81
CA GLN A 413 31.37 -2.28 9.20
C GLN A 413 32.07 -1.61 8.02
N ARG A 414 32.10 -2.26 6.84
CA ARG A 414 32.73 -1.74 5.62
C ARG A 414 31.99 -0.55 5.04
N THR A 415 30.65 -0.60 5.06
CA THR A 415 29.77 0.39 4.43
C THR A 415 29.29 1.47 5.39
N GLN A 416 29.56 1.30 6.67
CA GLN A 416 29.01 2.14 7.75
C GLN A 416 27.47 2.26 7.68
N GLY A 417 26.79 1.28 7.07
CA GLY A 417 25.34 1.23 6.92
C GLY A 417 24.76 2.21 5.90
N LEU A 418 25.57 2.77 5.00
CA LEU A 418 25.04 3.59 3.89
C LEU A 418 24.28 2.69 2.91
N PRO A 419 22.97 2.94 2.63
CA PRO A 419 22.16 2.07 1.80
C PRO A 419 22.74 1.77 0.41
N GLY A 420 23.23 2.79 -0.29
CA GLY A 420 23.87 2.61 -1.60
C GLY A 420 25.12 1.74 -1.53
N ALA A 421 26.00 1.99 -0.55
CA ALA A 421 27.18 1.16 -0.36
C ALA A 421 26.83 -0.29 0.07
N VAL A 422 25.80 -0.49 0.88
CA VAL A 422 25.34 -1.83 1.24
C VAL A 422 24.88 -2.60 0.00
N ARG A 423 24.14 -1.95 -0.89
CA ARG A 423 23.68 -2.56 -2.14
C ARG A 423 24.80 -3.14 -2.99
N THR A 424 25.97 -2.50 -3.06
CA THR A 424 27.12 -3.01 -3.83
C THR A 424 27.61 -4.38 -3.32
N TYR A 425 27.36 -4.71 -2.06
CA TYR A 425 27.75 -5.98 -1.47
C TYR A 425 26.64 -7.02 -1.46
N VAL A 426 25.39 -6.58 -1.57
CA VAL A 426 24.21 -7.43 -1.38
C VAL A 426 23.60 -7.87 -2.72
N ALA A 427 23.49 -6.96 -3.67
CA ALA A 427 22.98 -7.27 -5.00
C ALA A 427 24.14 -7.79 -5.87
N PRO A 428 24.08 -9.05 -6.37
CA PRO A 428 25.00 -9.48 -7.42
C PRO A 428 24.68 -8.61 -8.65
N THR A 429 25.61 -7.75 -8.99
CA THR A 429 25.50 -6.84 -10.11
C THR A 429 25.30 -7.57 -11.42
N GLN A 430 24.10 -7.56 -11.91
CA GLN A 430 23.78 -7.25 -13.30
C GLN A 430 22.36 -6.71 -13.35
N PRO A 431 22.14 -5.39 -13.43
CA PRO A 431 20.96 -4.92 -14.09
C PRO A 431 21.05 -5.50 -15.51
N GLU A 432 19.99 -6.10 -16.00
CA GLU A 432 19.88 -6.44 -17.40
C GLU A 432 20.38 -5.21 -18.19
N ALA A 433 21.41 -5.40 -18.98
CA ALA A 433 22.12 -4.32 -19.69
C ALA A 433 21.21 -3.51 -20.64
N HIS A 434 19.92 -3.81 -20.65
CA HIS A 434 18.89 -3.15 -21.44
C HIS A 434 18.21 -1.95 -20.73
N ALA A 435 18.39 -1.79 -19.43
CA ALA A 435 17.77 -0.71 -18.66
C ALA A 435 18.64 0.55 -18.52
N LEU A 436 19.95 0.44 -18.73
CA LEU A 436 20.87 1.58 -18.61
C LEU A 436 20.91 2.43 -19.88
N SER A 437 20.85 3.76 -19.73
CA SER A 437 21.06 4.67 -20.84
C SER A 437 22.50 4.57 -21.38
N PRO A 438 22.77 4.98 -22.63
CA PRO A 438 24.11 4.95 -23.18
C PRO A 438 25.13 5.68 -22.28
N ILE A 439 24.74 6.84 -21.73
CA ILE A 439 25.62 7.67 -20.91
C ILE A 439 25.87 7.05 -19.52
N GLN A 440 24.91 6.33 -18.95
CA GLN A 440 25.10 5.56 -17.73
C GLN A 440 26.13 4.44 -17.90
N ARG A 441 26.06 3.75 -19.05
CA ARG A 441 27.05 2.73 -19.42
C ARG A 441 28.46 3.32 -19.61
N GLU A 442 28.56 4.49 -20.22
CA GLU A 442 29.84 5.19 -20.37
C GLU A 442 30.42 5.60 -19.03
N LEU A 443 29.63 6.09 -18.09
CA LEU A 443 30.08 6.44 -16.74
C LEU A 443 30.60 5.21 -15.98
N ILE A 444 29.89 4.08 -16.02
CA ILE A 444 30.35 2.82 -15.42
C ILE A 444 31.67 2.39 -16.06
N ASN A 445 31.77 2.40 -17.39
CA ASN A 445 32.99 2.01 -18.11
C ASN A 445 34.16 2.91 -17.76
N ALA A 446 33.94 4.23 -17.65
CA ALA A 446 34.96 5.20 -17.29
C ALA A 446 35.54 4.97 -15.87
N THR A 447 34.77 4.38 -14.99
CA THR A 447 35.16 4.11 -13.60
C THR A 447 35.59 2.65 -13.34
N THR A 448 35.50 1.77 -14.33
CA THR A 448 35.86 0.35 -14.21
C THR A 448 37.35 0.11 -13.99
N ALA A 449 38.22 0.99 -14.56
CA ALA A 449 39.67 0.89 -14.42
C ALA A 449 40.19 1.36 -13.05
N GLY A 450 39.38 2.03 -12.26
CA GLY A 450 39.70 2.56 -10.92
C GLY A 450 38.93 3.82 -10.59
N PRO A 451 39.11 4.34 -9.35
CA PRO A 451 38.45 5.57 -8.93
C PRO A 451 38.87 6.74 -9.81
N ARG A 452 37.90 7.61 -10.19
CA ARG A 452 38.15 8.85 -10.92
C ARG A 452 37.46 10.04 -10.27
N PRO A 453 38.12 11.20 -10.21
CA PRO A 453 37.54 12.44 -9.71
C PRO A 453 36.29 12.87 -10.52
N LEU A 454 35.32 13.49 -9.86
CA LEU A 454 34.08 13.95 -10.50
C LEU A 454 34.33 14.95 -11.63
N ASN A 455 35.27 15.90 -11.45
CA ASN A 455 35.65 16.90 -12.46
C ASN A 455 36.25 16.25 -13.73
N GLU A 456 37.02 15.18 -13.55
CA GLU A 456 37.61 14.44 -14.66
C GLU A 456 36.54 13.66 -15.44
N LEU A 457 35.61 13.02 -14.73
CA LEU A 457 34.47 12.30 -15.31
C LEU A 457 33.51 13.26 -16.05
N ALA A 458 33.26 14.43 -15.49
CA ALA A 458 32.44 15.46 -16.13
C ALA A 458 33.05 15.90 -17.47
N THR A 459 34.37 16.11 -17.49
CA THR A 459 35.10 16.47 -18.71
C THR A 459 35.07 15.32 -19.75
N LEU A 460 35.30 14.09 -19.29
CA LEU A 460 35.36 12.91 -20.16
C LEU A 460 34.00 12.63 -20.84
N LEU A 461 32.92 12.82 -20.12
CA LEU A 461 31.57 12.55 -20.60
C LEU A 461 30.89 13.77 -21.22
N ALA A 462 31.60 14.89 -21.33
CA ALA A 462 31.07 16.19 -21.80
C ALA A 462 29.78 16.63 -21.06
N LEU A 463 29.74 16.38 -19.74
CA LEU A 463 28.66 16.76 -18.86
C LEU A 463 29.03 17.95 -17.98
N THR A 464 28.02 18.67 -17.50
CA THR A 464 28.21 19.56 -16.36
C THR A 464 28.41 18.73 -15.08
N GLU A 465 29.15 19.24 -14.10
CA GLU A 465 29.31 18.53 -12.81
C GLU A 465 27.97 18.16 -12.18
N HIS A 466 26.98 19.02 -12.33
CA HIS A 466 25.63 18.79 -11.83
C HIS A 466 24.93 17.61 -12.54
N ALA A 467 24.96 17.57 -13.87
CA ALA A 467 24.41 16.47 -14.65
C ALA A 467 25.12 15.13 -14.38
N LEU A 468 26.44 15.19 -14.09
CA LEU A 468 27.19 14.01 -13.68
C LEU A 468 26.76 13.51 -12.29
N VAL A 469 26.57 14.43 -11.33
CA VAL A 469 26.13 14.05 -9.97
C VAL A 469 24.74 13.38 -10.03
N ASP A 470 23.80 13.93 -10.79
CA ASP A 470 22.47 13.34 -10.97
C ASP A 470 22.56 11.91 -11.55
N LEU A 471 23.38 11.75 -12.58
CA LEU A 471 23.60 10.46 -13.25
C LEU A 471 24.30 9.46 -12.31
N ALA A 472 25.28 9.94 -11.54
CA ALA A 472 26.03 9.12 -10.60
C ALA A 472 25.15 8.68 -9.41
N GLU A 473 24.26 9.53 -8.89
CA GLU A 473 23.36 9.20 -7.79
C GLU A 473 22.42 8.05 -8.15
N GLU A 474 21.86 8.02 -9.38
CA GLU A 474 21.07 6.89 -9.84
C GLU A 474 21.88 5.59 -9.81
N LEU A 475 23.13 5.63 -10.26
CA LEU A 475 24.00 4.46 -10.31
C LEU A 475 24.54 4.07 -8.93
N LEU A 476 24.73 5.04 -8.02
CA LEU A 476 25.06 4.80 -6.62
C LEU A 476 23.87 4.18 -5.87
N ASP A 477 22.66 4.68 -6.11
CA ASP A 477 21.43 4.11 -5.54
C ASP A 477 21.14 2.68 -6.06
N LEU A 478 21.55 2.40 -7.31
CA LEU A 478 21.50 1.05 -7.90
C LEU A 478 22.68 0.16 -7.45
N GLY A 479 23.65 0.72 -6.75
CA GLY A 479 24.84 -0.01 -6.32
C GLY A 479 25.83 -0.36 -7.44
N LEU A 480 25.79 0.36 -8.55
CA LEU A 480 26.68 0.17 -9.70
C LEU A 480 27.96 1.00 -9.61
N LEU A 481 27.90 2.07 -8.82
CA LEU A 481 29.05 2.90 -8.47
C LEU A 481 29.24 2.98 -6.96
N VAL A 482 30.42 3.34 -6.53
CA VAL A 482 30.78 3.64 -5.14
C VAL A 482 31.55 4.96 -5.09
N GLU A 483 31.30 5.75 -4.05
CA GLU A 483 32.12 6.92 -3.72
C GLU A 483 33.41 6.51 -3.05
N VAL A 484 34.49 7.16 -3.44
CA VAL A 484 35.83 6.98 -2.89
C VAL A 484 36.34 8.37 -2.48
N ASP A 485 37.23 8.43 -1.49
CA ASP A 485 37.85 9.67 -1.02
C ASP A 485 36.81 10.73 -0.58
N ASP A 486 35.92 10.36 0.35
CA ASP A 486 34.90 11.24 0.92
C ASP A 486 33.95 11.89 -0.12
N GLY A 487 33.72 11.23 -1.24
CA GLY A 487 32.84 11.72 -2.30
C GLY A 487 33.53 12.54 -3.38
N ALA A 488 34.86 12.64 -3.35
CA ALA A 488 35.62 13.34 -4.38
C ALA A 488 35.80 12.53 -5.67
N SER A 489 35.66 11.22 -5.61
CA SER A 489 35.85 10.29 -6.73
C SER A 489 34.78 9.20 -6.79
N LEU A 490 34.54 8.70 -8.00
CA LEU A 490 33.63 7.55 -8.24
C LEU A 490 34.45 6.36 -8.75
N ALA A 491 34.04 5.17 -8.33
CA ALA A 491 34.56 3.90 -8.85
C ALA A 491 33.42 2.98 -9.21
N ALA A 492 33.59 2.13 -10.22
CA ALA A 492 32.66 1.06 -10.48
C ALA A 492 32.64 0.08 -9.30
N ALA A 493 31.43 -0.39 -8.91
CA ALA A 493 31.32 -1.37 -7.86
C ALA A 493 32.05 -2.65 -8.27
N ARG A 494 33.01 -3.13 -7.46
CA ARG A 494 33.71 -4.39 -7.72
C ARG A 494 32.75 -5.54 -7.42
N VAL A 495 32.52 -6.33 -8.45
CA VAL A 495 31.94 -7.67 -8.30
C VAL A 495 33.09 -8.61 -7.94
N ASP A 496 33.25 -8.92 -6.66
CA ASP A 496 34.10 -10.04 -6.29
C ASP A 496 33.43 -11.32 -6.82
N ARG A 497 34.09 -11.95 -7.78
CA ARG A 497 33.69 -13.24 -8.39
C ARG A 497 33.85 -14.37 -7.39
#